data_49257c830cdaff6601c9641c61ff3da6
#
_entry.id   49257c830cdaff6601c9641c61ff3da6
#
_cell.length_a   1.000
_cell.length_b   1.000
_cell.length_c   1.000
_cell.angle_alpha   90.00
_cell.angle_beta   90.00
_cell.angle_gamma   90.00
#
_symmetry.space_group_name_H-M   'P 1'
#
loop_
_entity.id
_entity.type
_entity.pdbx_description
1 polymer ?
#
loop_
_entity_poly.entity_id
_entity_poly.type
_entity_poly.pdbx_seq_one_letter_code
_entity_poly.pdbx_strand_id
1 'polypeptide(L)'
;MKLLVVGAGLFGATVARERALKGDKVDVIEKRDHLAGNIYTENIEGIQVHRYGAHIFHTSNQKVWEYINQFASFNRYTNEVIANYKGEIYNLPFNMNTFNKMWGVITPEEAEKKISKQRAAMAGKKPENLEEQAISLVGTDIYRKLIKDYTAKQWGRDPRELPAFIIRRLPVRFTYNNNYFNDLYQGIPVGGYTQIVEKMLNQPNIRVSLNTDFLEHKQAYLAGYDKIIYTGMIDQFFDYRLGTLEYRSLRFETEILDTDNFQGNAVVNYTDADTPFTRIIEHKHFEFGKGNNGKTVITHEYPAKDRKSVV
;
A
#
# COMPACT_ATOMS: atom_id res chain seq x y z
N MET A 1 22.45 -10.03 -24.04
CA MET A 1 21.54 -11.17 -23.81
C MET A 1 20.13 -10.81 -24.32
N LYS A 2 19.33 -11.83 -24.61
CA LYS A 2 17.89 -11.67 -24.87
C LYS A 2 17.11 -11.99 -23.57
N LEU A 3 16.54 -10.98 -22.95
CA LEU A 3 15.89 -11.07 -21.65
C LEU A 3 14.38 -10.92 -21.80
N LEU A 4 13.61 -11.74 -21.10
CA LEU A 4 12.17 -11.55 -20.91
C LEU A 4 11.91 -11.07 -19.49
N VAL A 5 11.14 -9.98 -19.35
CA VAL A 5 10.59 -9.52 -18.08
C VAL A 5 9.09 -9.71 -18.11
N VAL A 6 8.57 -10.49 -17.18
CA VAL A 6 7.14 -10.77 -17.04
C VAL A 6 6.58 -9.89 -15.93
N GLY A 7 5.74 -8.95 -16.32
CA GLY A 7 5.15 -7.93 -15.48
C GLY A 7 5.79 -6.55 -15.68
N ALA A 8 4.96 -5.58 -16.09
CA ALA A 8 5.35 -4.18 -16.34
C ALA A 8 5.08 -3.27 -15.13
N GLY A 9 5.12 -3.80 -13.91
CA GLY A 9 5.12 -3.03 -12.68
C GLY A 9 6.47 -2.35 -12.42
N LEU A 10 6.59 -1.59 -11.33
CA LEU A 10 7.81 -0.82 -11.02
C LEU A 10 9.07 -1.69 -10.96
N PHE A 11 9.00 -2.88 -10.36
CA PHE A 11 10.14 -3.79 -10.28
C PHE A 11 10.57 -4.26 -11.67
N GLY A 12 9.61 -4.75 -12.49
CA GLY A 12 9.91 -5.23 -13.84
C GLY A 12 10.47 -4.13 -14.73
N ALA A 13 9.89 -2.93 -14.69
CA ALA A 13 10.35 -1.77 -15.44
C ALA A 13 11.78 -1.35 -15.03
N THR A 14 12.09 -1.36 -13.73
CA THR A 14 13.44 -1.06 -13.24
C THR A 14 14.44 -2.07 -13.77
N VAL A 15 14.15 -3.36 -13.65
CA VAL A 15 15.04 -4.42 -14.17
C VAL A 15 15.23 -4.30 -15.68
N ALA A 16 14.13 -4.10 -16.43
CA ALA A 16 14.17 -3.95 -17.89
C ALA A 16 15.07 -2.78 -18.30
N ARG A 17 14.89 -1.61 -17.69
CA ARG A 17 15.71 -0.43 -17.94
C ARG A 17 17.18 -0.66 -17.64
N GLU A 18 17.49 -1.16 -16.45
CA GLU A 18 18.88 -1.37 -16.02
C GLU A 18 19.62 -2.41 -16.89
N ARG A 19 18.89 -3.39 -17.40
CA ARG A 19 19.44 -4.38 -18.34
C ARG A 19 19.61 -3.79 -19.75
N ALA A 20 18.64 -3.01 -20.20
CA ALA A 20 18.70 -2.33 -21.49
C ALA A 20 19.89 -1.35 -21.56
N LEU A 21 20.13 -0.58 -20.51
CA LEU A 21 21.29 0.32 -20.42
C LEU A 21 22.64 -0.43 -20.46
N LYS A 22 22.67 -1.72 -20.13
CA LYS A 22 23.84 -2.60 -20.28
C LYS A 22 23.94 -3.27 -21.65
N GLY A 23 23.08 -2.91 -22.60
CA GLY A 23 23.09 -3.40 -23.98
C GLY A 23 22.29 -4.68 -24.21
N ASP A 24 21.53 -5.17 -23.25
CA ASP A 24 20.64 -6.32 -23.45
C ASP A 24 19.44 -5.93 -24.31
N LYS A 25 18.91 -6.90 -25.08
CA LYS A 25 17.61 -6.81 -25.71
C LYS A 25 16.56 -7.32 -24.74
N VAL A 26 15.58 -6.48 -24.39
CA VAL A 26 14.61 -6.81 -23.36
C VAL A 26 13.19 -6.78 -23.94
N ASP A 27 12.49 -7.90 -23.84
CA ASP A 27 11.08 -7.97 -24.07
C ASP A 27 10.36 -7.91 -22.70
N VAL A 28 9.37 -7.03 -22.57
CA VAL A 28 8.51 -6.91 -21.37
C VAL A 28 7.11 -7.30 -21.76
N ILE A 29 6.53 -8.26 -21.07
CA ILE A 29 5.12 -8.65 -21.26
C ILE A 29 4.31 -8.37 -20.01
N GLU A 30 3.10 -7.88 -20.20
CA GLU A 30 2.15 -7.57 -19.12
C GLU A 30 0.77 -8.15 -19.47
N LYS A 31 0.17 -8.87 -18.54
CA LYS A 31 -1.15 -9.47 -18.75
C LYS A 31 -2.29 -8.47 -18.74
N ARG A 32 -2.12 -7.33 -18.08
CA ARG A 32 -3.09 -6.24 -18.05
C ARG A 32 -3.01 -5.42 -19.34
N ASP A 33 -4.01 -4.59 -19.56
CA ASP A 33 -4.10 -3.64 -20.65
C ASP A 33 -3.33 -2.31 -20.41
N HIS A 34 -2.64 -2.23 -19.28
CA HIS A 34 -1.89 -1.03 -18.86
C HIS A 34 -0.54 -1.36 -18.23
N LEU A 35 0.37 -0.42 -18.23
CA LEU A 35 1.65 -0.42 -17.52
C LEU A 35 1.47 -0.14 -16.01
N ALA A 36 2.59 -0.11 -15.31
CA ALA A 36 2.75 0.30 -13.93
C ALA A 36 2.23 -0.69 -12.86
N GLY A 37 1.60 -1.81 -13.27
CA GLY A 37 1.16 -2.80 -12.30
C GLY A 37 0.27 -2.19 -11.20
N ASN A 38 0.61 -2.43 -9.94
CA ASN A 38 -0.21 -1.94 -8.81
C ASN A 38 -0.06 -0.44 -8.55
N ILE A 39 0.98 0.22 -9.05
CA ILE A 39 1.13 1.68 -8.94
C ILE A 39 0.47 2.44 -10.11
N TYR A 40 -0.34 1.75 -10.92
CA TYR A 40 -1.07 2.39 -12.02
C TYR A 40 -1.94 3.53 -11.52
N THR A 41 -1.77 4.70 -12.13
CA THR A 41 -2.60 5.88 -11.93
C THR A 41 -3.26 6.27 -13.23
N GLU A 42 -4.52 6.67 -13.12
CA GLU A 42 -5.36 7.11 -14.23
C GLU A 42 -5.87 8.53 -13.97
N ASN A 43 -5.90 9.36 -15.00
CA ASN A 43 -6.46 10.70 -14.88
C ASN A 43 -7.98 10.67 -15.04
N ILE A 44 -8.71 10.99 -13.97
CA ILE A 44 -10.17 11.12 -13.96
C ILE A 44 -10.52 12.52 -13.45
N GLU A 45 -11.24 13.30 -14.23
CA GLU A 45 -11.61 14.69 -13.89
C GLU A 45 -10.39 15.57 -13.51
N GLY A 46 -9.24 15.32 -14.12
CA GLY A 46 -7.99 16.02 -13.77
C GLY A 46 -7.30 15.55 -12.49
N ILE A 47 -7.83 14.53 -11.82
CA ILE A 47 -7.31 13.94 -10.60
C ILE A 47 -6.57 12.65 -10.93
N GLN A 48 -5.36 12.46 -10.37
CA GLN A 48 -4.59 11.22 -10.52
C GLN A 48 -5.13 10.16 -9.56
N VAL A 49 -5.89 9.22 -10.09
CA VAL A 49 -6.54 8.16 -9.32
C VAL A 49 -5.64 6.93 -9.23
N HIS A 50 -5.29 6.51 -8.02
CA HIS A 50 -4.53 5.29 -7.76
C HIS A 50 -5.49 4.09 -7.82
N ARG A 51 -5.47 3.33 -8.93
CA ARG A 51 -6.47 2.28 -9.22
C ARG A 51 -6.39 1.07 -8.30
N TYR A 52 -5.24 0.80 -7.70
CA TYR A 52 -4.99 -0.37 -6.86
C TYR A 52 -4.57 -0.01 -5.43
N GLY A 53 -5.21 1.03 -4.88
CA GLY A 53 -4.92 1.51 -3.53
C GLY A 53 -3.93 2.66 -3.47
N ALA A 54 -3.88 3.31 -2.32
CA ALA A 54 -3.00 4.45 -2.10
C ALA A 54 -1.52 4.02 -2.09
N HIS A 55 -0.75 4.61 -2.98
CA HIS A 55 0.70 4.42 -3.05
C HIS A 55 1.38 5.77 -2.78
N ILE A 56 2.17 5.82 -1.73
CA ILE A 56 2.99 6.97 -1.38
C ILE A 56 4.45 6.54 -1.47
N PHE A 57 5.23 7.22 -2.29
CA PHE A 57 6.65 6.93 -2.36
C PHE A 57 7.36 7.45 -1.10
N HIS A 58 8.14 6.59 -0.45
CA HIS A 58 8.95 6.98 0.70
C HIS A 58 10.23 6.14 0.78
N THR A 59 11.31 6.76 1.21
CA THR A 59 12.60 6.09 1.39
C THR A 59 13.54 6.94 2.24
N SER A 60 14.44 6.30 3.00
CA SER A 60 15.59 6.96 3.60
C SER A 60 16.88 6.76 2.79
N ASN A 61 16.82 6.01 1.68
CA ASN A 61 17.96 5.77 0.82
C ASN A 61 18.06 6.86 -0.24
N GLN A 62 19.09 7.70 -0.13
CA GLN A 62 19.33 8.81 -1.04
C GLN A 62 19.48 8.35 -2.49
N LYS A 63 20.17 7.23 -2.76
CA LYS A 63 20.36 6.72 -4.13
C LYS A 63 19.02 6.33 -4.77
N VAL A 64 18.12 5.74 -3.99
CA VAL A 64 16.76 5.39 -4.46
C VAL A 64 15.98 6.65 -4.75
N TRP A 65 16.06 7.66 -3.89
CA TRP A 65 15.42 8.95 -4.11
C TRP A 65 15.93 9.66 -5.37
N GLU A 66 17.25 9.75 -5.54
CA GLU A 66 17.87 10.32 -6.73
C GLU A 66 17.51 9.55 -8.01
N TYR A 67 17.43 8.23 -7.92
CA TYR A 67 17.05 7.38 -9.06
C TYR A 67 15.62 7.64 -9.52
N ILE A 68 14.66 7.64 -8.58
CA ILE A 68 13.24 7.81 -8.96
C ILE A 68 12.94 9.22 -9.47
N ASN A 69 13.66 10.23 -8.99
CA ASN A 69 13.53 11.62 -9.45
C ASN A 69 14.04 11.85 -10.89
N GLN A 70 14.71 10.87 -11.51
CA GLN A 70 15.02 10.93 -12.95
C GLN A 70 13.77 10.80 -13.83
N PHE A 71 12.68 10.25 -13.29
CA PHE A 71 11.48 9.92 -14.07
C PHE A 71 10.29 10.82 -13.77
N ALA A 72 10.21 11.40 -12.57
CA ALA A 72 9.16 12.33 -12.17
C ALA A 72 9.64 13.30 -11.12
N SER A 73 9.04 14.48 -11.06
CA SER A 73 9.17 15.36 -9.90
C SER A 73 8.18 14.92 -8.84
N PHE A 74 8.62 14.88 -7.59
CA PHE A 74 7.76 14.55 -6.46
C PHE A 74 7.32 15.83 -5.74
N ASN A 75 6.07 15.85 -5.32
CA ASN A 75 5.57 16.92 -4.48
C ASN A 75 5.98 16.69 -3.00
N ARG A 76 5.62 17.64 -2.13
CA ARG A 76 5.92 17.55 -0.68
C ARG A 76 4.84 16.85 0.13
N TYR A 77 4.04 15.97 -0.48
CA TYR A 77 2.97 15.27 0.23
C TYR A 77 3.54 14.48 1.41
N THR A 78 3.01 14.75 2.59
CA THR A 78 3.32 14.02 3.80
C THR A 78 2.13 13.12 4.13
N ASN A 79 2.38 11.83 4.26
CA ASN A 79 1.29 10.89 4.51
C ASN A 79 0.80 10.98 5.95
N GLU A 80 -0.39 11.48 6.13
CA GLU A 80 -1.10 11.55 7.40
C GLU A 80 -2.39 10.73 7.28
N VAL A 81 -2.43 9.61 7.97
CA VAL A 81 -3.59 8.71 7.97
C VAL A 81 -4.41 8.95 9.21
N ILE A 82 -5.73 8.99 9.06
CA ILE A 82 -6.66 9.02 10.18
C ILE A 82 -7.51 7.76 10.23
N ALA A 83 -7.98 7.42 11.42
CA ALA A 83 -8.90 6.32 11.66
C ALA A 83 -10.25 6.86 12.12
N ASN A 84 -11.31 6.36 11.53
CA ASN A 84 -12.68 6.56 11.97
C ASN A 84 -13.15 5.29 12.69
N TYR A 85 -13.44 5.42 13.98
CA TYR A 85 -14.06 4.38 14.78
C TYR A 85 -15.44 4.86 15.23
N LYS A 86 -16.50 4.45 14.51
CA LYS A 86 -17.90 4.82 14.84
C LYS A 86 -18.11 6.33 15.00
N GLY A 87 -17.51 7.14 14.12
CA GLY A 87 -17.56 8.60 14.16
C GLY A 87 -16.52 9.28 15.04
N GLU A 88 -15.75 8.54 15.83
CA GLU A 88 -14.59 9.08 16.55
C GLU A 88 -13.35 9.08 15.65
N ILE A 89 -12.75 10.23 15.45
CA ILE A 89 -11.55 10.39 14.62
C ILE A 89 -10.29 10.32 15.46
N TYR A 90 -9.33 9.49 15.03
CA TYR A 90 -8.02 9.30 15.64
C TYR A 90 -6.90 9.46 14.61
N ASN A 91 -5.77 10.01 15.03
CA ASN A 91 -4.56 10.08 14.19
C ASN A 91 -3.82 8.74 14.18
N LEU A 92 -3.20 8.42 13.04
CA LEU A 92 -2.27 7.32 12.87
C LEU A 92 -0.92 7.86 12.34
N PRO A 93 0.22 7.27 12.74
CA PRO A 93 0.41 6.18 13.71
C PRO A 93 -0.02 6.61 15.11
N PHE A 94 -0.12 5.67 16.06
CA PHE A 94 -0.51 5.97 17.44
C PHE A 94 0.48 6.94 18.08
N ASN A 95 0.02 8.17 18.30
CA ASN A 95 0.83 9.29 18.77
C ASN A 95 0.10 10.10 19.84
N MET A 96 0.69 11.20 20.31
CA MET A 96 0.08 12.00 21.36
C MET A 96 -1.30 12.56 20.99
N ASN A 97 -1.59 12.84 19.71
CA ASN A 97 -2.94 13.22 19.27
C ASN A 97 -3.94 12.07 19.49
N THR A 98 -3.54 10.83 19.16
CA THR A 98 -4.34 9.62 19.41
C THR A 98 -4.62 9.44 20.91
N PHE A 99 -3.59 9.59 21.74
CA PHE A 99 -3.69 9.37 23.19
C PHE A 99 -4.48 10.47 23.89
N ASN A 100 -4.29 11.73 23.46
CA ASN A 100 -5.10 12.84 23.95
C ASN A 100 -6.57 12.64 23.62
N LYS A 101 -6.89 12.30 22.36
CA LYS A 101 -8.27 12.04 21.93
C LYS A 101 -8.89 10.86 22.69
N MET A 102 -8.14 9.80 22.95
CA MET A 102 -8.63 8.56 23.56
C MET A 102 -8.76 8.67 25.10
N TRP A 103 -7.83 9.34 25.75
CA TRP A 103 -7.69 9.33 27.21
C TRP A 103 -7.62 10.70 27.88
N GLY A 104 -7.58 11.80 27.10
CA GLY A 104 -7.43 13.16 27.64
C GLY A 104 -6.03 13.46 28.20
N VAL A 105 -5.03 12.62 27.95
CA VAL A 105 -3.66 12.84 28.43
C VAL A 105 -2.97 13.93 27.61
N ILE A 106 -2.09 14.70 28.27
CA ILE A 106 -1.42 15.85 27.65
C ILE A 106 0.09 15.59 27.53
N THR A 107 0.67 14.87 28.49
CA THR A 107 2.12 14.64 28.53
C THR A 107 2.49 13.23 28.06
N PRO A 108 3.71 13.04 27.51
CA PRO A 108 4.25 11.72 27.19
C PRO A 108 4.23 10.76 28.37
N GLU A 109 4.58 11.24 29.57
CA GLU A 109 4.60 10.42 30.79
C GLU A 109 3.21 9.88 31.16
N GLU A 110 2.16 10.70 31.08
CA GLU A 110 0.78 10.26 31.30
C GLU A 110 0.35 9.19 30.31
N ALA A 111 0.68 9.38 29.02
CA ALA A 111 0.38 8.43 27.96
C ALA A 111 1.11 7.09 28.18
N GLU A 112 2.40 7.14 28.48
CA GLU A 112 3.22 5.96 28.75
C GLU A 112 2.71 5.18 29.96
N LYS A 113 2.38 5.87 31.05
CA LYS A 113 1.77 5.27 32.24
C LYS A 113 0.45 4.57 31.94
N LYS A 114 -0.39 5.20 31.10
CA LYS A 114 -1.69 4.64 30.68
C LYS A 114 -1.49 3.37 29.85
N ILE A 115 -0.60 3.40 28.86
CA ILE A 115 -0.27 2.25 28.01
C ILE A 115 0.33 1.12 28.86
N SER A 116 1.30 1.42 29.71
CA SER A 116 1.98 0.44 30.57
C SER A 116 1.01 -0.27 31.51
N LYS A 117 0.04 0.47 32.09
CA LYS A 117 -1.01 -0.12 32.92
C LYS A 117 -1.86 -1.14 32.15
N GLN A 118 -2.19 -0.85 30.89
CA GLN A 118 -3.00 -1.75 30.05
C GLN A 118 -2.19 -2.95 29.55
N ARG A 119 -0.90 -2.77 29.28
CA ARG A 119 0.02 -3.84 28.87
C ARG A 119 0.33 -4.82 30.01
N ALA A 120 0.12 -4.43 31.28
CA ALA A 120 0.40 -5.26 32.45
C ALA A 120 -0.36 -6.60 32.42
N ALA A 121 -1.51 -6.70 31.76
CA ALA A 121 -2.23 -7.96 31.56
C ALA A 121 -1.41 -9.03 30.80
N MET A 122 -0.44 -8.59 30.00
CA MET A 122 0.47 -9.44 29.21
C MET A 122 1.88 -9.52 29.80
N ALA A 123 2.13 -8.91 30.97
CA ALA A 123 3.46 -8.92 31.59
C ALA A 123 3.93 -10.36 31.91
N GLY A 124 5.14 -10.69 31.46
CA GLY A 124 5.73 -12.02 31.68
C GLY A 124 5.15 -13.13 30.80
N LYS A 125 4.20 -12.83 29.91
CA LYS A 125 3.62 -13.80 28.97
C LYS A 125 4.22 -13.63 27.58
N LYS A 126 4.45 -14.75 26.89
CA LYS A 126 4.78 -14.76 25.47
C LYS A 126 3.46 -14.72 24.67
N PRO A 127 3.23 -13.72 23.81
CA PRO A 127 2.02 -13.66 23.00
C PRO A 127 1.92 -14.87 22.06
N GLU A 128 0.77 -15.54 22.05
CA GLU A 128 0.49 -16.71 21.20
C GLU A 128 -0.20 -16.33 19.89
N ASN A 129 -0.95 -15.23 19.91
CA ASN A 129 -1.74 -14.77 18.79
C ASN A 129 -1.62 -13.25 18.59
N LEU A 130 -2.23 -12.74 17.51
CA LEU A 130 -2.16 -11.32 17.13
C LEU A 130 -2.81 -10.40 18.19
N GLU A 131 -3.93 -10.79 18.80
CA GLU A 131 -4.58 -10.00 19.87
C GLU A 131 -3.63 -9.78 21.03
N GLU A 132 -3.05 -10.84 21.57
CA GLU A 132 -2.12 -10.77 22.70
C GLU A 132 -0.87 -9.95 22.34
N GLN A 133 -0.35 -10.13 21.12
CA GLN A 133 0.78 -9.34 20.63
C GLN A 133 0.43 -7.86 20.55
N ALA A 134 -0.72 -7.50 20.00
CA ALA A 134 -1.16 -6.11 19.90
C ALA A 134 -1.35 -5.49 21.30
N ILE A 135 -2.03 -6.18 22.22
CA ILE A 135 -2.24 -5.70 23.60
C ILE A 135 -0.88 -5.51 24.31
N SER A 136 0.07 -6.42 24.11
CA SER A 136 1.41 -6.31 24.67
C SER A 136 2.19 -5.09 24.16
N LEU A 137 1.87 -4.59 22.95
CA LEU A 137 2.55 -3.45 22.33
C LEU A 137 1.87 -2.12 22.65
N VAL A 138 0.55 -2.04 22.55
CA VAL A 138 -0.20 -0.76 22.57
C VAL A 138 -1.29 -0.68 23.65
N GLY A 139 -1.57 -1.77 24.35
CA GLY A 139 -2.63 -1.83 25.36
C GLY A 139 -4.02 -2.13 24.78
N THR A 140 -4.97 -2.35 25.68
CA THR A 140 -6.30 -2.88 25.35
C THR A 140 -7.18 -1.87 24.60
N ASP A 141 -7.14 -0.59 24.96
CA ASP A 141 -8.05 0.41 24.37
C ASP A 141 -7.70 0.67 22.90
N ILE A 142 -6.41 0.84 22.58
CA ILE A 142 -5.93 1.01 21.21
C ILE A 142 -6.24 -0.24 20.40
N TYR A 143 -5.97 -1.42 20.95
CA TYR A 143 -6.30 -2.68 20.29
C TYR A 143 -7.77 -2.75 19.93
N ARG A 144 -8.67 -2.53 20.88
CA ARG A 144 -10.12 -2.67 20.67
C ARG A 144 -10.68 -1.69 19.65
N LYS A 145 -10.26 -0.42 19.70
CA LYS A 145 -10.83 0.62 18.82
C LYS A 145 -10.17 0.67 17.45
N LEU A 146 -8.86 0.46 17.37
CA LEU A 146 -8.09 0.82 16.18
C LEU A 146 -7.45 -0.36 15.45
N ILE A 147 -7.41 -1.56 16.06
CA ILE A 147 -6.70 -2.72 15.49
C ILE A 147 -7.63 -3.90 15.27
N LYS A 148 -8.41 -4.29 16.29
CA LYS A 148 -9.16 -5.54 16.31
C LYS A 148 -10.01 -5.77 15.07
N ASP A 149 -11.02 -4.93 14.87
CA ASP A 149 -12.00 -5.13 13.82
C ASP A 149 -11.44 -4.77 12.44
N TYR A 150 -10.52 -3.81 12.36
CA TYR A 150 -9.78 -3.50 11.15
C TYR A 150 -8.98 -4.72 10.66
N THR A 151 -8.24 -5.36 11.57
CA THR A 151 -7.47 -6.57 11.26
C THR A 151 -8.38 -7.74 10.92
N ALA A 152 -9.48 -7.92 11.66
CA ALA A 152 -10.46 -8.97 11.37
C ALA A 152 -11.05 -8.81 9.96
N LYS A 153 -11.37 -7.60 9.52
CA LYS A 153 -11.81 -7.31 8.14
C LYS A 153 -10.73 -7.65 7.13
N GLN A 154 -9.51 -7.14 7.32
CA GLN A 154 -8.40 -7.38 6.39
C GLN A 154 -8.10 -8.87 6.20
N TRP A 155 -8.09 -9.64 7.27
CA TRP A 155 -7.72 -11.05 7.23
C TRP A 155 -8.92 -11.98 7.04
N GLY A 156 -10.15 -11.49 7.25
CA GLY A 156 -11.36 -12.31 7.22
C GLY A 156 -11.37 -13.39 8.31
N ARG A 157 -10.64 -13.16 9.42
CA ARG A 157 -10.44 -14.09 10.54
C ARG A 157 -10.34 -13.33 11.85
N ASP A 158 -10.70 -13.97 12.95
CA ASP A 158 -10.53 -13.40 14.28
C ASP A 158 -9.03 -13.18 14.58
N PRO A 159 -8.60 -12.03 15.12
CA PRO A 159 -7.21 -11.79 15.51
C PRO A 159 -6.62 -12.83 16.46
N ARG A 160 -7.44 -13.53 17.25
CA ARG A 160 -7.02 -14.63 18.12
C ARG A 160 -6.60 -15.89 17.36
N GLU A 161 -7.03 -16.03 16.11
CA GLU A 161 -6.65 -17.13 15.22
C GLU A 161 -5.44 -16.79 14.34
N LEU A 162 -4.97 -15.55 14.40
CA LEU A 162 -3.86 -15.06 13.59
C LEU A 162 -2.55 -15.15 14.39
N PRO A 163 -1.45 -15.57 13.74
CA PRO A 163 -0.15 -15.65 14.39
C PRO A 163 0.35 -14.29 14.90
N ALA A 164 0.97 -14.29 16.08
CA ALA A 164 1.52 -13.08 16.72
C ALA A 164 2.53 -12.33 15.83
N PHE A 165 3.29 -13.05 14.98
CA PHE A 165 4.33 -12.44 14.15
C PHE A 165 3.78 -11.49 13.07
N ILE A 166 2.49 -11.52 12.74
CA ILE A 166 1.86 -10.61 11.77
C ILE A 166 2.00 -9.15 12.23
N ILE A 167 1.90 -8.92 13.55
CA ILE A 167 2.14 -7.61 14.16
C ILE A 167 3.39 -7.67 15.02
N ARG A 168 4.56 -7.58 14.42
CA ARG A 168 5.82 -7.55 15.18
C ARG A 168 6.08 -6.21 15.83
N ARG A 169 5.66 -5.13 15.20
CA ARG A 169 5.86 -3.75 15.66
C ARG A 169 4.63 -2.92 15.32
N LEU A 170 4.13 -2.22 16.31
CA LEU A 170 3.16 -1.15 16.13
C LEU A 170 3.86 0.13 16.56
N PRO A 171 4.01 1.11 15.68
CA PRO A 171 4.70 2.35 16.04
C PRO A 171 3.87 3.12 17.07
N VAL A 172 4.42 3.28 18.26
CA VAL A 172 3.92 4.16 19.32
C VAL A 172 4.89 5.33 19.41
N ARG A 173 4.37 6.53 19.32
CA ARG A 173 5.16 7.77 19.36
C ARG A 173 4.66 8.69 20.45
N PHE A 174 5.53 9.02 21.39
CA PHE A 174 5.21 10.01 22.44
C PHE A 174 5.52 11.44 21.99
N THR A 175 5.11 11.75 20.76
CA THR A 175 5.20 13.07 20.11
C THR A 175 3.89 13.37 19.38
N TYR A 176 3.65 14.63 19.02
CA TYR A 176 2.49 15.07 18.23
C TYR A 176 2.71 14.96 16.70
N ASN A 177 3.69 14.17 16.26
CA ASN A 177 4.01 14.02 14.86
C ASN A 177 3.05 13.02 14.17
N ASN A 178 2.25 13.50 13.22
CA ASN A 178 1.29 12.72 12.45
C ASN A 178 1.87 12.07 11.19
N ASN A 179 3.12 12.38 10.82
CA ASN A 179 3.72 11.77 9.65
C ASN A 179 3.74 10.24 9.80
N TYR A 180 3.09 9.54 8.87
CA TYR A 180 2.96 8.08 8.95
C TYR A 180 4.31 7.36 8.80
N PHE A 181 5.19 7.86 7.95
CA PHE A 181 6.51 7.31 7.72
C PHE A 181 7.60 8.02 8.56
N ASN A 182 8.68 7.31 8.81
CA ASN A 182 9.90 7.86 9.44
C ASN A 182 11.01 8.15 8.42
N ASP A 183 10.74 7.93 7.13
CA ASP A 183 11.72 8.10 6.08
C ASP A 183 12.05 9.57 5.81
N LEU A 184 13.29 9.82 5.37
CA LEU A 184 13.78 11.18 5.06
C LEU A 184 13.08 11.79 3.85
N TYR A 185 12.72 10.96 2.88
CA TYR A 185 12.10 11.37 1.64
C TYR A 185 10.72 10.72 1.52
N GLN A 186 9.73 11.51 1.15
CA GLN A 186 8.41 11.02 0.76
C GLN A 186 7.73 12.01 -0.17
N GLY A 187 6.75 11.55 -0.93
CA GLY A 187 5.96 12.38 -1.82
C GLY A 187 5.13 11.57 -2.81
N ILE A 188 4.36 12.30 -3.59
CA ILE A 188 3.58 11.78 -4.71
C ILE A 188 4.19 12.32 -6.00
N PRO A 189 4.37 11.50 -7.05
CA PRO A 189 4.85 12.00 -8.32
C PRO A 189 3.78 12.90 -8.96
N VAL A 190 4.19 14.11 -9.29
CA VAL A 190 3.31 15.09 -9.96
C VAL A 190 2.88 14.52 -11.32
N GLY A 191 1.57 14.40 -11.54
CA GLY A 191 1.01 13.78 -12.74
C GLY A 191 0.93 12.25 -12.70
N GLY A 192 1.04 11.64 -11.51
CA GLY A 192 0.81 10.21 -11.28
C GLY A 192 2.02 9.30 -11.49
N TYR A 193 1.87 8.05 -11.10
CA TYR A 193 2.94 7.05 -11.15
C TYR A 193 3.17 6.43 -12.52
N THR A 194 2.14 6.32 -13.35
CA THR A 194 2.20 5.59 -14.63
C THR A 194 3.32 6.11 -15.52
N GLN A 195 3.50 7.44 -15.61
CA GLN A 195 4.56 8.08 -16.38
C GLN A 195 5.99 7.65 -15.97
N ILE A 196 6.20 7.26 -14.72
CA ILE A 196 7.50 6.78 -14.24
C ILE A 196 7.88 5.51 -14.99
N VAL A 197 6.94 4.57 -15.04
CA VAL A 197 7.14 3.28 -15.72
C VAL A 197 7.24 3.47 -17.23
N GLU A 198 6.43 4.33 -17.82
CA GLU A 198 6.53 4.70 -19.23
C GLU A 198 7.92 5.22 -19.60
N LYS A 199 8.46 6.16 -18.80
CA LYS A 199 9.81 6.70 -19.02
C LYS A 199 10.92 5.67 -18.81
N MET A 200 10.75 4.76 -17.82
CA MET A 200 11.70 3.68 -17.61
C MET A 200 11.78 2.73 -18.80
N LEU A 201 10.64 2.39 -19.37
CA LEU A 201 10.53 1.45 -20.49
C LEU A 201 10.79 2.07 -21.85
N ASN A 202 10.84 3.39 -21.96
CA ASN A 202 11.14 4.10 -23.21
C ASN A 202 12.65 4.03 -23.55
N GLN A 203 13.13 2.84 -23.93
CA GLN A 203 14.49 2.57 -24.36
C GLN A 203 14.46 1.87 -25.72
N PRO A 204 15.41 2.14 -26.62
CA PRO A 204 15.39 1.62 -28.01
C PRO A 204 15.49 0.08 -28.09
N ASN A 205 16.02 -0.55 -27.07
CA ASN A 205 16.18 -2.01 -26.99
C ASN A 205 15.20 -2.68 -26.01
N ILE A 206 14.16 -1.98 -25.60
CA ILE A 206 13.00 -2.53 -24.86
C ILE A 206 11.79 -2.59 -25.79
N ARG A 207 11.15 -3.75 -25.83
CA ARG A 207 9.84 -3.92 -26.48
C ARG A 207 8.83 -4.33 -25.43
N VAL A 208 7.67 -3.67 -25.40
CA VAL A 208 6.58 -3.94 -24.45
C VAL A 208 5.38 -4.52 -25.18
N SER A 209 4.78 -5.56 -24.62
CA SER A 209 3.52 -6.17 -25.09
C SER A 209 2.54 -6.27 -23.90
N LEU A 210 1.44 -5.53 -24.00
CA LEU A 210 0.32 -5.61 -23.06
C LEU A 210 -0.63 -6.75 -23.46
N ASN A 211 -1.62 -7.06 -22.62
CA ASN A 211 -2.60 -8.12 -22.83
C ASN A 211 -1.93 -9.47 -23.18
N THR A 212 -0.78 -9.75 -22.57
CA THR A 212 0.03 -10.93 -22.87
C THR A 212 0.31 -11.70 -21.59
N ASP A 213 -0.37 -12.85 -21.42
CA ASP A 213 -0.13 -13.72 -20.26
C ASP A 213 1.02 -14.69 -20.55
N PHE A 214 2.04 -14.65 -19.69
CA PHE A 214 3.18 -15.54 -19.76
C PHE A 214 2.78 -17.03 -19.72
N LEU A 215 1.79 -17.38 -18.91
CA LEU A 215 1.44 -18.77 -18.64
C LEU A 215 0.79 -19.46 -19.82
N GLU A 216 0.13 -18.71 -20.71
CA GLU A 216 -0.47 -19.25 -21.94
C GLU A 216 0.57 -19.84 -22.90
N HIS A 217 1.80 -19.29 -22.88
CA HIS A 217 2.88 -19.70 -23.77
C HIS A 217 4.19 -19.98 -23.02
N LYS A 218 4.11 -20.40 -21.77
CA LYS A 218 5.24 -20.57 -20.84
C LYS A 218 6.40 -21.34 -21.45
N GLN A 219 6.16 -22.48 -22.10
CA GLN A 219 7.23 -23.32 -22.66
C GLN A 219 7.96 -22.63 -23.82
N ALA A 220 7.24 -21.93 -24.68
CA ALA A 220 7.85 -21.17 -25.76
C ALA A 220 8.73 -20.03 -25.24
N TYR A 221 8.29 -19.34 -24.19
CA TYR A 221 9.09 -18.31 -23.54
C TYR A 221 10.34 -18.89 -22.87
N LEU A 222 10.20 -20.02 -22.16
CA LEU A 222 11.34 -20.68 -21.51
C LEU A 222 12.42 -21.11 -22.51
N ALA A 223 12.06 -21.47 -23.74
CA ALA A 223 12.99 -21.87 -24.79
C ALA A 223 13.54 -20.66 -25.60
N GLY A 224 12.86 -19.52 -25.59
CA GLY A 224 13.13 -18.39 -26.49
C GLY A 224 14.00 -17.28 -25.93
N TYR A 225 14.39 -17.32 -24.66
CA TYR A 225 15.14 -16.27 -23.96
C TYR A 225 16.30 -16.82 -23.15
N ASP A 226 17.39 -16.05 -23.09
CA ASP A 226 18.57 -16.40 -22.28
C ASP A 226 18.25 -16.37 -20.77
N LYS A 227 17.41 -15.42 -20.34
CA LYS A 227 16.91 -15.29 -18.96
C LYS A 227 15.49 -14.75 -18.92
N ILE A 228 14.77 -15.17 -17.91
CA ILE A 228 13.40 -14.69 -17.62
C ILE A 228 13.37 -14.15 -16.20
N ILE A 229 12.84 -12.95 -16.03
CA ILE A 229 12.50 -12.34 -14.74
C ILE A 229 10.97 -12.40 -14.60
N TYR A 230 10.49 -13.26 -13.73
CA TYR A 230 9.06 -13.46 -13.51
C TYR A 230 8.63 -12.74 -12.23
N THR A 231 7.67 -11.81 -12.35
CA THR A 231 7.15 -11.02 -11.22
C THR A 231 5.73 -11.39 -10.81
N GLY A 232 5.17 -12.44 -11.40
CA GLY A 232 3.85 -12.96 -11.05
C GLY A 232 3.85 -13.88 -9.83
N MET A 233 2.74 -14.56 -9.61
CA MET A 233 2.59 -15.49 -8.47
C MET A 233 3.49 -16.71 -8.63
N ILE A 234 4.37 -16.94 -7.65
CA ILE A 234 5.38 -17.99 -7.72
C ILE A 234 4.78 -19.40 -7.72
N ASP A 235 3.71 -19.64 -6.98
CA ASP A 235 3.01 -20.91 -6.96
C ASP A 235 2.36 -21.23 -8.31
N GLN A 236 1.83 -20.23 -8.99
CA GLN A 236 1.29 -20.34 -10.33
C GLN A 236 2.39 -20.64 -11.37
N PHE A 237 3.56 -20.02 -11.24
CA PHE A 237 4.70 -20.32 -12.09
C PHE A 237 5.10 -21.80 -12.04
N PHE A 238 5.00 -22.42 -10.87
CA PHE A 238 5.29 -23.83 -10.64
C PHE A 238 4.06 -24.75 -10.75
N ASP A 239 2.99 -24.29 -11.42
CA ASP A 239 1.77 -25.06 -11.69
C ASP A 239 1.15 -25.65 -10.41
N TYR A 240 1.30 -24.92 -9.28
CA TYR A 240 0.82 -25.29 -7.94
C TYR A 240 1.30 -26.64 -7.41
N ARG A 241 2.40 -27.19 -7.94
CA ARG A 241 2.89 -28.54 -7.59
C ARG A 241 3.29 -28.72 -6.12
N LEU A 242 3.55 -27.62 -5.39
CA LEU A 242 3.82 -27.59 -3.95
C LEU A 242 2.63 -27.07 -3.13
N GLY A 243 1.45 -27.00 -3.74
CA GLY A 243 0.27 -26.39 -3.17
C GLY A 243 0.12 -24.91 -3.52
N THR A 244 -0.96 -24.30 -3.05
CA THR A 244 -1.29 -22.91 -3.29
C THR A 244 -0.84 -22.06 -2.09
N LEU A 245 -0.22 -20.92 -2.36
CA LEU A 245 0.03 -19.91 -1.34
C LEU A 245 -1.26 -19.13 -1.03
N GLU A 246 -1.43 -18.76 0.22
CA GLU A 246 -2.53 -17.87 0.61
C GLU A 246 -2.17 -16.44 0.28
N TYR A 247 -3.08 -15.74 -0.39
CA TYR A 247 -2.99 -14.32 -0.70
C TYR A 247 -4.15 -13.58 -0.06
N ARG A 248 -3.94 -12.31 0.22
CA ARG A 248 -5.02 -11.38 0.52
C ARG A 248 -5.26 -10.50 -0.69
N SER A 249 -6.53 -10.38 -1.05
CA SER A 249 -6.97 -9.59 -2.19
C SER A 249 -7.77 -8.40 -1.71
N LEU A 250 -7.77 -7.35 -2.53
CA LEU A 250 -8.55 -6.15 -2.32
C LEU A 250 -9.45 -5.93 -3.54
N ARG A 251 -10.63 -5.42 -3.28
CA ARG A 251 -11.57 -4.94 -4.30
C ARG A 251 -11.74 -3.44 -4.12
N PHE A 252 -11.62 -2.71 -5.20
CA PHE A 252 -11.70 -1.26 -5.23
C PHE A 252 -12.97 -0.82 -5.95
N GLU A 253 -13.74 0.06 -5.32
CA GLU A 253 -14.91 0.71 -5.91
C GLU A 253 -14.65 2.20 -5.97
N THR A 254 -14.52 2.73 -7.18
CA THR A 254 -14.20 4.13 -7.43
C THR A 254 -15.44 4.86 -7.92
N GLU A 255 -15.69 6.03 -7.36
CA GLU A 255 -16.81 6.89 -7.73
C GLU A 255 -16.40 8.37 -7.80
N ILE A 256 -17.09 9.12 -8.64
CA ILE A 256 -16.94 10.57 -8.80
C ILE A 256 -18.06 11.23 -8.01
N LEU A 257 -17.72 12.17 -7.15
CA LEU A 257 -18.67 12.91 -6.32
C LEU A 257 -18.70 14.39 -6.72
N ASP A 258 -19.89 14.98 -6.73
CA ASP A 258 -20.12 16.41 -6.98
C ASP A 258 -19.85 17.23 -5.71
N THR A 259 -18.61 17.19 -5.24
CA THR A 259 -18.10 17.99 -4.13
C THR A 259 -16.60 18.17 -4.27
N ASP A 260 -16.06 19.28 -3.79
CA ASP A 260 -14.61 19.54 -3.82
C ASP A 260 -13.83 18.74 -2.78
N ASN A 261 -14.48 18.37 -1.68
CA ASN A 261 -13.82 17.73 -0.52
C ASN A 261 -14.85 16.86 0.20
N PHE A 262 -14.64 15.57 0.20
CA PHE A 262 -15.55 14.59 0.79
C PHE A 262 -15.21 14.27 2.25
N GLN A 263 -13.93 13.98 2.54
CA GLN A 263 -13.51 13.49 3.86
C GLN A 263 -12.38 14.31 4.51
N GLY A 264 -11.85 15.31 3.81
CA GLY A 264 -10.83 16.22 4.34
C GLY A 264 -9.43 15.63 4.50
N ASN A 265 -9.21 14.40 4.04
CA ASN A 265 -7.91 13.72 4.08
C ASN A 265 -7.78 12.70 2.94
N ALA A 266 -6.55 12.43 2.49
CA ALA A 266 -6.33 11.47 1.42
C ALA A 266 -6.75 10.04 1.81
N VAL A 267 -6.49 9.61 3.05
CA VAL A 267 -6.77 8.24 3.50
C VAL A 267 -7.44 8.25 4.87
N VAL A 268 -8.63 7.68 4.94
CA VAL A 268 -9.37 7.44 6.18
C VAL A 268 -9.59 5.95 6.34
N ASN A 269 -9.04 5.37 7.41
CA ASN A 269 -9.27 3.96 7.78
C ASN A 269 -10.53 3.84 8.63
N TYR A 270 -11.40 2.89 8.33
CA TYR A 270 -12.60 2.57 9.10
C TYR A 270 -12.33 1.35 9.95
N THR A 271 -12.19 1.55 11.26
CA THR A 271 -11.65 0.52 12.17
C THR A 271 -12.71 -0.25 12.94
N ASP A 272 -13.98 0.10 12.80
CA ASP A 272 -15.11 -0.63 13.38
C ASP A 272 -15.53 -1.85 12.53
N ALA A 273 -16.33 -2.75 13.13
CA ALA A 273 -16.83 -3.96 12.48
C ALA A 273 -18.04 -3.70 11.57
N ASP A 274 -18.80 -2.61 11.80
CA ASP A 274 -20.08 -2.36 11.12
C ASP A 274 -19.86 -1.82 9.70
N THR A 275 -18.71 -1.16 9.46
CA THR A 275 -18.31 -0.64 8.16
C THR A 275 -17.67 -1.75 7.31
N PRO A 276 -18.20 -2.08 6.11
CA PRO A 276 -17.75 -3.24 5.34
C PRO A 276 -16.40 -3.05 4.62
N PHE A 277 -15.98 -1.81 4.37
CA PHE A 277 -14.69 -1.48 3.77
C PHE A 277 -13.64 -1.16 4.84
N THR A 278 -12.36 -1.25 4.47
CA THR A 278 -11.25 -0.96 5.37
C THR A 278 -10.86 0.51 5.34
N ARG A 279 -10.98 1.16 4.18
CA ARG A 279 -10.65 2.57 4.03
C ARG A 279 -11.38 3.23 2.87
N ILE A 280 -11.42 4.56 2.91
CA ILE A 280 -11.73 5.40 1.76
C ILE A 280 -10.48 6.19 1.40
N ILE A 281 -10.18 6.25 0.11
CA ILE A 281 -9.11 7.06 -0.46
C ILE A 281 -9.78 8.20 -1.23
N GLU A 282 -9.48 9.46 -0.88
CA GLU A 282 -9.88 10.63 -1.64
C GLU A 282 -8.64 11.15 -2.39
N HIS A 283 -8.57 10.84 -3.68
CA HIS A 283 -7.35 10.96 -4.48
C HIS A 283 -6.88 12.40 -4.69
N LYS A 284 -7.81 13.36 -4.72
CA LYS A 284 -7.53 14.79 -4.92
C LYS A 284 -6.51 15.35 -3.92
N HIS A 285 -6.52 14.84 -2.68
CA HIS A 285 -5.60 15.30 -1.63
C HIS A 285 -4.13 14.94 -1.86
N PHE A 286 -3.82 13.91 -2.66
CA PHE A 286 -2.44 13.55 -2.98
C PHE A 286 -1.69 14.65 -3.75
N GLU A 287 -2.40 15.46 -4.54
CA GLU A 287 -1.84 16.61 -5.26
C GLU A 287 -2.43 17.94 -4.75
N PHE A 288 -2.71 18.04 -3.44
CA PHE A 288 -3.16 19.26 -2.74
C PHE A 288 -4.42 19.89 -3.32
N GLY A 289 -5.40 19.08 -3.69
CA GLY A 289 -6.68 19.53 -4.22
C GLY A 289 -6.66 19.83 -5.73
N LYS A 290 -5.59 19.47 -6.45
CA LYS A 290 -5.53 19.58 -7.91
C LYS A 290 -6.58 18.70 -8.57
N GLY A 291 -7.25 19.22 -9.58
CA GLY A 291 -8.29 18.54 -10.36
C GLY A 291 -9.44 19.44 -10.69
N ASN A 292 -10.57 18.86 -11.11
CA ASN A 292 -11.77 19.61 -11.44
C ASN A 292 -12.38 20.26 -10.19
N ASN A 293 -12.72 21.54 -10.25
CA ASN A 293 -13.43 22.25 -9.20
C ASN A 293 -14.89 21.75 -9.14
N GLY A 294 -15.39 21.52 -7.94
CA GLY A 294 -16.73 21.00 -7.68
C GLY A 294 -16.83 19.46 -7.75
N LYS A 295 -15.73 18.74 -8.04
CA LYS A 295 -15.71 17.28 -8.07
C LYS A 295 -14.52 16.72 -7.31
N THR A 296 -14.72 15.53 -6.74
CA THR A 296 -13.64 14.70 -6.19
C THR A 296 -13.83 13.25 -6.62
N VAL A 297 -12.76 12.45 -6.54
CA VAL A 297 -12.80 11.02 -6.80
C VAL A 297 -12.41 10.28 -5.54
N ILE A 298 -13.27 9.38 -5.10
CA ILE A 298 -13.01 8.51 -3.97
C ILE A 298 -12.93 7.05 -4.39
N THR A 299 -12.22 6.25 -3.61
CA THR A 299 -12.16 4.80 -3.78
C THR A 299 -12.39 4.12 -2.44
N HIS A 300 -13.41 3.27 -2.37
CA HIS A 300 -13.63 2.35 -1.25
C HIS A 300 -12.76 1.11 -1.44
N GLU A 301 -12.03 0.71 -0.40
CA GLU A 301 -11.19 -0.48 -0.40
C GLU A 301 -11.83 -1.57 0.44
N TYR A 302 -12.24 -2.67 -0.20
CA TYR A 302 -12.84 -3.83 0.45
C TYR A 302 -11.84 -4.99 0.51
N PRO A 303 -11.76 -5.72 1.62
CA PRO A 303 -11.08 -7.01 1.64
C PRO A 303 -11.84 -8.00 0.76
N ALA A 304 -11.10 -8.74 -0.05
CA ALA A 304 -11.65 -9.76 -0.96
C ALA A 304 -11.03 -11.13 -0.69
N LYS A 305 -11.78 -12.19 -1.01
CA LYS A 305 -11.34 -13.58 -0.82
C LYS A 305 -10.81 -14.22 -2.11
N ASP A 306 -11.08 -13.61 -3.27
CA ASP A 306 -10.67 -14.16 -4.54
C ASP A 306 -9.19 -13.91 -4.83
N ARG A 307 -8.59 -14.80 -5.65
CA ARG A 307 -7.19 -14.65 -6.08
C ARG A 307 -7.02 -13.74 -7.31
N LYS A 308 -8.12 -13.26 -7.90
CA LYS A 308 -8.08 -12.46 -9.13
C LYS A 308 -7.68 -11.01 -8.85
N SER A 309 -7.92 -10.54 -7.63
CA SER A 309 -7.67 -9.17 -7.18
C SER A 309 -6.43 -9.08 -6.28
N VAL A 310 -5.41 -9.90 -6.53
CA VAL A 310 -4.15 -9.86 -5.76
C VAL A 310 -3.42 -8.56 -6.05
N VAL A 311 -3.19 -7.78 -5.01
CA VAL A 311 -2.47 -6.50 -5.03
C VAL A 311 -1.09 -6.67 -4.38
#